data_4707a2a327bb63a40b73747f6545502e
#
_entry.id   4707a2a327bb63a40b73747f6545502e
#
_cell.length_a   1.000
_cell.length_b   1.000
_cell.length_c   1.000
_cell.angle_alpha   90.00
_cell.angle_beta   90.00
_cell.angle_gamma   90.00
#
_symmetry.space_group_name_H-M   'P 1'
#
loop_
_entity.id
_entity.type
_entity.pdbx_description
1 polymer ?
#
loop_
_entity_poly.entity_id
_entity_poly.type
_entity_poly.pdbx_seq_one_letter_code
_entity_poly.pdbx_strand_id
1 'polypeptide(L)'
;MSRKGRVAKRDVLPDPVYNSKTISKLINNIMLDGKKGAAQNILYDAFKKVEEKTGNPAMEVFDQAINNIMPVLELKVRRIGGANYQVPVEVSSERRMTLGLRWLVNYSRLRNEKTMVDRLANEIIDASNGTGASVKKKEDTHKMAEANKAFAHFRW
;
A
#
# COMPACT_ATOMS: atom_id res chain seq x y z
N MET A 1 22.14 -13.19 -6.76
CA MET A 1 21.85 -12.98 -5.32
C MET A 1 23.17 -12.77 -4.60
N SER A 2 23.22 -11.82 -3.63
CA SER A 2 24.43 -11.59 -2.83
C SER A 2 24.69 -12.79 -1.93
N ARG A 3 25.88 -13.39 -2.04
CA ARG A 3 26.29 -14.51 -1.18
C ARG A 3 26.96 -14.05 0.13
N LYS A 4 27.29 -12.76 0.25
CA LYS A 4 28.06 -12.17 1.37
C LYS A 4 27.21 -11.39 2.38
N GLY A 5 25.90 -11.55 2.39
CA GLY A 5 25.02 -10.87 3.34
C GLY A 5 23.93 -10.00 2.70
N ARG A 6 23.19 -9.27 3.52
CA ARG A 6 22.14 -8.37 3.05
C ARG A 6 22.75 -7.12 2.42
N VAL A 7 22.26 -6.78 1.23
CA VAL A 7 22.57 -5.49 0.60
C VAL A 7 21.95 -4.38 1.45
N ALA A 8 22.70 -3.31 1.71
CA ALA A 8 22.18 -2.14 2.42
C ALA A 8 20.96 -1.55 1.69
N LYS A 9 19.92 -1.25 2.44
CA LYS A 9 18.73 -0.62 1.87
C LYS A 9 19.08 0.82 1.45
N ARG A 10 18.69 1.18 0.22
CA ARG A 10 18.79 2.57 -0.22
C ARG A 10 17.75 3.41 0.51
N ASP A 11 18.18 4.50 1.11
CA ASP A 11 17.25 5.47 1.70
C ASP A 11 16.63 6.33 0.60
N VAL A 12 15.36 6.68 0.77
CA VAL A 12 14.61 7.51 -0.16
C VAL A 12 14.59 8.93 0.39
N LEU A 13 14.98 9.91 -0.45
CA LEU A 13 14.88 11.31 -0.09
C LEU A 13 13.41 11.70 0.10
N PRO A 14 13.09 12.57 1.07
CA PRO A 14 11.75 13.09 1.25
C PRO A 14 11.28 13.87 0.03
N ASP A 15 9.98 13.92 -0.18
CA ASP A 15 9.36 14.69 -1.24
C ASP A 15 9.55 16.20 -0.99
N PRO A 16 9.90 17.01 -2.01
CA PRO A 16 10.17 18.44 -1.82
C PRO A 16 8.95 19.28 -1.41
N VAL A 17 7.72 18.85 -1.78
CA VAL A 17 6.48 19.58 -1.48
C VAL A 17 5.95 19.23 -0.09
N TYR A 18 5.84 17.94 0.21
CA TYR A 18 5.26 17.47 1.48
C TYR A 18 6.30 17.07 2.53
N ASN A 19 7.59 17.14 2.21
CA ASN A 19 8.72 16.76 3.08
C ASN A 19 8.54 15.37 3.74
N SER A 20 7.92 14.42 3.02
CA SER A 20 7.57 13.08 3.52
C SER A 20 8.23 11.98 2.69
N LYS A 21 8.91 11.04 3.38
CA LYS A 21 9.45 9.83 2.76
C LYS A 21 8.35 8.87 2.28
N THR A 22 7.19 8.88 2.92
CA THR A 22 6.03 8.07 2.53
C THR A 22 5.50 8.51 1.17
N ILE A 23 5.41 9.81 0.96
CA ILE A 23 4.99 10.41 -0.32
C ILE A 23 5.98 10.04 -1.43
N SER A 24 7.29 10.13 -1.20
CA SER A 24 8.29 9.71 -2.18
C SER A 24 8.16 8.21 -2.53
N LYS A 25 7.87 7.36 -1.55
CA LYS A 25 7.60 5.93 -1.79
C LYS A 25 6.32 5.72 -2.59
N LEU A 26 5.28 6.53 -2.34
CA LEU A 26 4.04 6.48 -3.12
C LEU A 26 4.27 6.87 -4.58
N ILE A 27 5.00 7.98 -4.84
CA ILE A 27 5.40 8.40 -6.18
C ILE A 27 6.14 7.28 -6.91
N ASN A 28 7.08 6.61 -6.24
CA ASN A 28 7.81 5.48 -6.82
C ASN A 28 6.90 4.27 -7.15
N ASN A 29 5.80 4.06 -6.41
CA ASN A 29 4.82 3.03 -6.73
C ASN A 29 3.89 3.43 -7.89
N ILE A 30 3.57 4.71 -8.03
CA ILE A 30 2.76 5.23 -9.16
C ILE A 30 3.58 5.23 -10.45
N MET A 31 4.88 5.47 -10.35
CA MET A 31 5.79 5.61 -11.50
C MET A 31 5.79 4.36 -12.37
N LEU A 32 5.69 4.55 -13.69
CA LEU A 32 5.88 3.55 -14.73
C LEU A 32 7.01 4.01 -15.67
N ASP A 33 7.78 3.09 -16.19
CA ASP A 33 8.84 3.32 -17.20
C ASP A 33 9.86 4.42 -16.81
N GLY A 34 10.08 4.63 -15.51
CA GLY A 34 10.98 5.67 -15.03
C GLY A 34 10.44 7.11 -15.12
N LYS A 35 9.17 7.31 -15.50
CA LYS A 35 8.54 8.63 -15.68
C LYS A 35 8.15 9.25 -14.33
N LYS A 36 9.14 9.63 -13.52
CA LYS A 36 8.93 10.14 -12.16
C LYS A 36 8.17 11.46 -12.14
N GLY A 37 8.48 12.40 -13.03
CA GLY A 37 7.81 13.70 -13.10
C GLY A 37 6.31 13.57 -13.36
N ALA A 38 5.91 12.66 -14.26
CA ALA A 38 4.49 12.38 -14.50
C ALA A 38 3.80 11.81 -13.24
N ALA A 39 4.47 10.91 -12.52
CA ALA A 39 3.94 10.34 -11.29
C ALA A 39 3.78 11.40 -10.18
N GLN A 40 4.72 12.35 -10.07
CA GLN A 40 4.63 13.48 -9.15
C GLN A 40 3.42 14.36 -9.46
N ASN A 41 3.25 14.76 -10.71
CA ASN A 41 2.11 15.58 -11.12
C ASN A 41 0.78 14.86 -10.84
N ILE A 42 0.66 13.57 -11.17
CA ILE A 42 -0.53 12.77 -10.86
C ILE A 42 -0.85 12.80 -9.35
N LEU A 43 0.16 12.64 -8.50
CA LEU A 43 -0.07 12.64 -7.05
C LEU A 43 -0.48 14.02 -6.54
N TYR A 44 0.22 15.08 -6.96
CA TYR A 44 -0.08 16.44 -6.51
C TYR A 44 -1.47 16.90 -6.95
N ASP A 45 -1.85 16.60 -8.19
CA ASP A 45 -3.19 16.90 -8.68
C ASP A 45 -4.27 16.05 -7.99
N ALA A 46 -3.96 14.79 -7.66
CA ALA A 46 -4.87 13.96 -6.86
C ALA A 46 -5.09 14.53 -5.46
N PHE A 47 -4.03 15.00 -4.80
CA PHE A 47 -4.12 15.61 -3.48
C PHE A 47 -4.93 16.91 -3.50
N LYS A 48 -4.75 17.78 -4.49
CA LYS A 48 -5.62 18.96 -4.68
C LYS A 48 -7.09 18.57 -4.78
N LYS A 49 -7.40 17.53 -5.58
CA LYS A 49 -8.78 17.03 -5.69
C LYS A 49 -9.33 16.43 -4.39
N VAL A 50 -8.48 15.80 -3.58
CA VAL A 50 -8.88 15.32 -2.26
C VAL A 50 -9.25 16.50 -1.36
N GLU A 51 -8.44 17.55 -1.31
CA GLU A 51 -8.72 18.77 -0.54
C GLU A 51 -10.01 19.47 -1.01
N GLU A 52 -10.19 19.61 -2.33
CA GLU A 52 -11.41 20.20 -2.91
C GLU A 52 -12.68 19.42 -2.54
N LYS A 53 -12.61 18.08 -2.49
CA LYS A 53 -13.78 17.24 -2.21
C LYS A 53 -14.07 17.06 -0.72
N THR A 54 -13.04 16.98 0.11
CA THR A 54 -13.18 16.68 1.54
C THR A 54 -13.16 17.92 2.42
N GLY A 55 -12.56 19.02 1.94
CA GLY A 55 -12.33 20.23 2.73
C GLY A 55 -11.26 20.08 3.80
N ASN A 56 -10.60 18.92 3.89
CA ASN A 56 -9.53 18.62 4.84
C ASN A 56 -8.16 18.60 4.16
N PRO A 57 -7.06 18.82 4.90
CA PRO A 57 -5.71 18.72 4.35
C PRO A 57 -5.47 17.32 3.75
N ALA A 58 -4.97 17.25 2.51
CA ALA A 58 -4.78 15.97 1.80
C ALA A 58 -3.90 14.99 2.56
N MET A 59 -2.88 15.48 3.28
CA MET A 59 -1.99 14.65 4.08
C MET A 59 -2.70 13.91 5.21
N GLU A 60 -3.62 14.57 5.91
CA GLU A 60 -4.40 13.95 7.00
C GLU A 60 -5.32 12.85 6.46
N VAL A 61 -6.02 13.14 5.35
CA VAL A 61 -6.89 12.18 4.68
C VAL A 61 -6.08 10.99 4.17
N PHE A 62 -4.90 11.23 3.61
CA PHE A 62 -4.00 10.19 3.13
C PHE A 62 -3.46 9.32 4.28
N ASP A 63 -3.03 9.91 5.39
CA ASP A 63 -2.51 9.17 6.54
C ASP A 63 -3.61 8.29 7.15
N GLN A 64 -4.83 8.80 7.24
CA GLN A 64 -5.99 8.01 7.65
C GLN A 64 -6.27 6.86 6.68
N ALA A 65 -6.26 7.13 5.37
CA ALA A 65 -6.45 6.10 4.35
C ALA A 65 -5.39 4.99 4.45
N ILE A 66 -4.11 5.34 4.56
CA ILE A 66 -3.03 4.36 4.68
C ILE A 66 -3.16 3.54 5.97
N ASN A 67 -3.51 4.14 7.10
CA ASN A 67 -3.76 3.42 8.34
C ASN A 67 -4.89 2.40 8.20
N ASN A 68 -5.94 2.75 7.45
CA ASN A 68 -7.07 1.85 7.17
C ASN A 68 -6.68 0.68 6.23
N ILE A 69 -5.73 0.90 5.31
CA ILE A 69 -5.30 -0.12 4.32
C ILE A 69 -4.22 -1.05 4.88
N MET A 70 -3.34 -0.57 5.78
CA MET A 70 -2.19 -1.33 6.26
C MET A 70 -2.62 -2.64 6.95
N PRO A 71 -2.13 -3.82 6.49
CA PRO A 71 -2.44 -5.09 7.11
C PRO A 71 -1.58 -5.37 8.35
N VAL A 72 -2.13 -6.09 9.32
CA VAL A 72 -1.38 -6.61 10.47
C VAL A 72 -0.81 -8.00 10.17
N LEU A 73 -1.53 -8.80 9.38
CA LEU A 73 -1.18 -10.17 9.02
C LEU A 73 -0.98 -10.31 7.51
N GLU A 74 -0.05 -11.16 7.10
CA GLU A 74 0.08 -11.65 5.72
C GLU A 74 0.18 -13.17 5.72
N LEU A 75 -0.16 -13.80 4.59
CA LEU A 75 0.00 -15.23 4.40
C LEU A 75 1.31 -15.51 3.68
N LYS A 76 2.13 -16.39 4.27
CA LYS A 76 3.34 -16.92 3.63
C LYS A 76 3.15 -18.40 3.31
N VAL A 77 3.47 -18.76 2.09
CA VAL A 77 3.45 -20.16 1.68
C VAL A 77 4.66 -20.87 2.25
N ARG A 78 4.45 -21.97 2.96
CA ARG A 78 5.47 -22.90 3.45
C ARG A 78 5.24 -24.28 2.88
N ARG A 79 6.29 -24.91 2.41
CA ARG A 79 6.22 -26.29 1.88
C ARG A 79 6.69 -27.27 2.96
N ILE A 80 5.80 -28.15 3.38
CA ILE A 80 6.04 -29.14 4.45
C ILE A 80 5.58 -30.50 3.95
N GLY A 81 6.46 -31.48 3.94
CA GLY A 81 6.11 -32.83 3.51
C GLY A 81 5.53 -32.95 2.09
N GLY A 82 5.93 -32.02 1.18
CA GLY A 82 5.41 -31.99 -0.20
C GLY A 82 4.13 -31.17 -0.40
N ALA A 83 3.41 -30.80 0.65
CA ALA A 83 2.23 -29.93 0.59
C ALA A 83 2.57 -28.46 0.86
N ASN A 84 1.84 -27.54 0.23
CA ASN A 84 1.97 -26.11 0.43
C ASN A 84 0.92 -25.63 1.45
N TYR A 85 1.37 -25.03 2.53
CA TYR A 85 0.53 -24.45 3.57
C TYR A 85 0.62 -22.93 3.55
N GLN A 86 -0.52 -22.25 3.68
CA GLN A 86 -0.58 -20.81 3.85
C GLN A 86 -0.51 -20.49 5.36
N VAL A 87 0.62 -19.96 5.79
CA VAL A 87 0.90 -19.69 7.21
C VAL A 87 0.69 -18.20 7.49
N PRO A 88 -0.20 -17.83 8.41
CA PRO A 88 -0.37 -16.43 8.82
C PRO A 88 0.84 -15.96 9.62
N VAL A 89 1.40 -14.81 9.22
CA VAL A 89 2.57 -14.20 9.84
C VAL A 89 2.32 -12.72 10.07
N GLU A 90 2.73 -12.22 11.23
CA GLU A 90 2.70 -10.80 11.52
C GLU A 90 3.62 -10.02 10.59
N VAL A 91 3.16 -8.86 10.16
CA VAL A 91 3.87 -8.00 9.21
C VAL A 91 4.64 -6.93 9.98
N SER A 92 5.94 -6.77 9.70
CA SER A 92 6.74 -5.68 10.25
C SER A 92 6.22 -4.31 9.79
N SER A 93 6.44 -3.25 10.59
CA SER A 93 5.94 -1.90 10.31
C SER A 93 6.33 -1.37 8.92
N GLU A 94 7.58 -1.58 8.51
CA GLU A 94 8.07 -1.19 7.19
C GLU A 94 7.36 -1.94 6.04
N ARG A 95 7.11 -3.23 6.24
CA ARG A 95 6.40 -4.07 5.28
C ARG A 95 4.92 -3.71 5.21
N ARG A 96 4.29 -3.39 6.34
CA ARG A 96 2.90 -2.92 6.40
C ARG A 96 2.71 -1.68 5.52
N MET A 97 3.58 -0.67 5.68
CA MET A 97 3.57 0.54 4.87
C MET A 97 3.75 0.20 3.37
N THR A 98 4.71 -0.67 3.04
CA THR A 98 4.96 -1.06 1.65
C THR A 98 3.74 -1.74 1.02
N LEU A 99 3.07 -2.63 1.75
CA LEU A 99 1.85 -3.30 1.29
C LEU A 99 0.71 -2.31 1.12
N GLY A 100 0.49 -1.41 2.09
CA GLY A 100 -0.55 -0.38 2.04
C GLY A 100 -0.41 0.50 0.81
N LEU A 101 0.78 1.06 0.56
CA LEU A 101 1.04 1.90 -0.61
C LEU A 101 0.85 1.14 -1.93
N ARG A 102 1.31 -0.12 -2.00
CA ARG A 102 1.14 -0.95 -3.19
C ARG A 102 -0.32 -1.28 -3.47
N TRP A 103 -1.09 -1.62 -2.45
CA TRP A 103 -2.51 -1.91 -2.61
C TRP A 103 -3.28 -0.67 -3.02
N LEU A 104 -3.05 0.47 -2.38
CA LEU A 104 -3.66 1.73 -2.76
C LEU A 104 -3.47 2.00 -4.27
N VAL A 105 -2.23 1.95 -4.78
CA VAL A 105 -1.95 2.22 -6.19
C VAL A 105 -2.55 1.18 -7.13
N ASN A 106 -2.45 -0.12 -6.77
CA ASN A 106 -2.99 -1.18 -7.62
C ASN A 106 -4.51 -1.09 -7.74
N TYR A 107 -5.22 -0.86 -6.65
CA TYR A 107 -6.68 -0.76 -6.67
C TYR A 107 -7.17 0.56 -7.26
N SER A 108 -6.41 1.65 -7.11
CA SER A 108 -6.68 2.90 -7.86
C SER A 108 -6.65 2.65 -9.37
N ARG A 109 -5.68 1.87 -9.88
CA ARG A 109 -5.58 1.54 -11.32
C ARG A 109 -6.76 0.73 -11.84
N LEU A 110 -7.42 -0.05 -11.01
CA LEU A 110 -8.57 -0.89 -11.37
C LEU A 110 -9.90 -0.13 -11.37
N ARG A 111 -9.93 1.12 -10.92
CA ARG A 111 -11.14 1.95 -10.93
C ARG A 111 -11.54 2.35 -12.35
N ASN A 112 -12.81 2.67 -12.52
CA ASN A 112 -13.40 2.97 -13.83
C ASN A 112 -13.28 4.43 -14.26
N GLU A 113 -12.78 5.34 -13.37
CA GLU A 113 -12.61 6.75 -13.72
C GLU A 113 -11.61 6.92 -14.89
N LYS A 114 -11.76 8.01 -15.63
CA LYS A 114 -11.00 8.25 -16.86
C LYS A 114 -9.51 8.49 -16.59
N THR A 115 -9.19 9.33 -15.61
CA THR A 115 -7.80 9.73 -15.33
C THR A 115 -7.25 9.03 -14.09
N MET A 116 -5.91 8.82 -14.05
CA MET A 116 -5.26 8.25 -12.86
C MET A 116 -5.36 9.20 -11.66
N VAL A 117 -5.42 10.50 -11.89
CA VAL A 117 -5.64 11.53 -10.88
C VAL A 117 -6.97 11.29 -10.16
N ASP A 118 -8.06 11.11 -10.90
CA ASP A 118 -9.40 10.86 -10.34
C ASP A 118 -9.47 9.52 -9.62
N ARG A 119 -8.88 8.48 -10.22
CA ARG A 119 -8.81 7.14 -9.63
C ARG A 119 -8.12 7.15 -8.27
N LEU A 120 -6.96 7.81 -8.20
CA LEU A 120 -6.16 7.89 -6.97
C LEU A 120 -6.86 8.73 -5.91
N ALA A 121 -7.39 9.90 -6.27
CA ALA A 121 -8.11 10.78 -5.36
C ALA A 121 -9.34 10.09 -4.74
N ASN A 122 -10.16 9.45 -5.56
CA ASN A 122 -11.36 8.77 -5.09
C ASN A 122 -11.02 7.54 -4.23
N GLU A 123 -9.98 6.77 -4.58
CA GLU A 123 -9.55 5.63 -3.74
C GLU A 123 -9.02 6.10 -2.38
N ILE A 124 -8.29 7.23 -2.31
CA ILE A 124 -7.83 7.81 -1.04
C ILE A 124 -9.02 8.22 -0.18
N ILE A 125 -10.01 8.90 -0.76
CA ILE A 125 -11.23 9.33 -0.05
C ILE A 125 -12.02 8.12 0.47
N ASP A 126 -12.27 7.12 -0.39
CA ASP A 126 -12.99 5.92 0.00
C ASP A 126 -12.24 5.17 1.11
N ALA A 127 -10.91 5.03 0.99
CA ALA A 127 -10.09 4.36 1.98
C ALA A 127 -10.04 5.11 3.33
N SER A 128 -10.05 6.46 3.32
CA SER A 128 -10.13 7.25 4.56
C SER A 128 -11.43 6.98 5.31
N ASN A 129 -12.52 6.76 4.58
CA ASN A 129 -13.83 6.40 5.14
C ASN A 129 -13.95 4.91 5.51
N GLY A 130 -12.88 4.13 5.38
CA GLY A 130 -12.90 2.69 5.67
C GLY A 130 -13.58 1.84 4.61
N THR A 131 -13.79 2.39 3.41
CA THR A 131 -14.39 1.72 2.25
C THR A 131 -13.37 1.58 1.11
N GLY A 132 -13.79 1.12 -0.05
CA GLY A 132 -12.91 1.01 -1.20
C GLY A 132 -12.24 -0.37 -1.35
N ALA A 133 -11.71 -0.61 -2.55
CA ALA A 133 -11.16 -1.92 -2.92
C ALA A 133 -9.83 -2.23 -2.21
N SER A 134 -9.04 -1.23 -1.88
CA SER A 134 -7.80 -1.38 -1.12
C SER A 134 -8.05 -1.81 0.33
N VAL A 135 -9.08 -1.26 0.99
CA VAL A 135 -9.49 -1.68 2.34
C VAL A 135 -10.08 -3.09 2.30
N LYS A 136 -10.92 -3.38 1.31
CA LYS A 136 -11.45 -4.73 1.11
C LYS A 136 -10.33 -5.77 0.96
N LYS A 137 -9.25 -5.43 0.25
CA LYS A 137 -8.08 -6.32 0.13
C LYS A 137 -7.44 -6.64 1.48
N LYS A 138 -7.33 -5.64 2.38
CA LYS A 138 -6.86 -5.89 3.74
C LYS A 138 -7.79 -6.88 4.47
N GLU A 139 -9.09 -6.63 4.42
CA GLU A 139 -10.08 -7.49 5.08
C GLU A 139 -10.04 -8.92 4.55
N ASP A 140 -9.99 -9.10 3.22
CA ASP A 140 -9.88 -10.42 2.60
C ASP A 140 -8.59 -11.14 3.02
N THR A 141 -7.47 -10.41 3.12
CA THR A 141 -6.20 -10.96 3.59
C THR A 141 -6.30 -11.40 5.05
N HIS A 142 -6.94 -10.60 5.91
CA HIS A 142 -7.16 -10.93 7.32
C HIS A 142 -8.13 -12.12 7.49
N LYS A 143 -9.22 -12.18 6.72
CA LYS A 143 -10.14 -13.34 6.71
C LYS A 143 -9.42 -14.63 6.31
N MET A 144 -8.58 -14.57 5.27
CA MET A 144 -7.77 -15.72 4.87
C MET A 144 -6.75 -16.12 5.95
N ALA A 145 -6.15 -15.14 6.64
CA ALA A 145 -5.22 -15.40 7.73
C ALA A 145 -5.92 -16.06 8.92
N GLU A 146 -7.14 -15.64 9.24
CA GLU A 146 -7.96 -16.24 10.29
C GLU A 146 -8.38 -17.68 9.93
N ALA A 147 -8.83 -17.91 8.71
CA ALA A 147 -9.18 -19.24 8.23
C ALA A 147 -7.98 -20.22 8.28
N ASN A 148 -6.75 -19.72 8.09
CA ASN A 148 -5.53 -20.51 8.14
C ASN A 148 -4.83 -20.48 9.52
N LYS A 149 -5.51 -19.99 10.57
CA LYS A 149 -4.94 -19.86 11.92
C LYS A 149 -4.41 -21.18 12.49
N ALA A 150 -5.03 -22.31 12.11
CA ALA A 150 -4.58 -23.63 12.51
C ALA A 150 -3.13 -23.95 12.10
N PHE A 151 -2.61 -23.32 11.04
CA PHE A 151 -1.26 -23.51 10.53
C PHE A 151 -0.24 -22.51 11.11
N ALA A 152 -0.63 -21.66 12.07
CA ALA A 152 0.25 -20.65 12.66
C ALA A 152 1.49 -21.23 13.35
N HIS A 153 1.43 -22.48 13.82
CA HIS A 153 2.56 -23.19 14.43
C HIS A 153 3.70 -23.50 13.46
N PHE A 154 3.46 -23.44 12.15
CA PHE A 154 4.50 -23.56 11.12
C PHE A 154 5.26 -22.24 10.84
N ARG A 155 5.13 -21.27 11.73
CA ARG A 155 5.82 -19.97 11.67
C ARG A 155 7.24 -20.09 12.23
N TRP A 156 8.21 -20.44 11.41
CA TRP A 156 9.65 -20.36 11.68
C TRP A 156 10.39 -19.58 10.59
#